data_1aeb893342d83bbd2d374bd94fa6864a
#
_entry.id   1aeb893342d83bbd2d374bd94fa6864a
#
_cell.length_a   1.000
_cell.length_b   1.000
_cell.length_c   1.000
_cell.angle_alpha   90.00
_cell.angle_beta   90.00
_cell.angle_gamma   90.00
#
_symmetry.space_group_name_H-M   'P 1'
#
loop_
_entity.id
_entity.type
_entity.pdbx_description
1 polymer ?
#
loop_
_entity_poly.entity_id
_entity_poly.type
_entity_poly.pdbx_seq_one_letter_code
_entity_poly.pdbx_strand_id
1 'polypeptide(L)'
;MSDRIRVLLDGTPLLGSRTGVGRYTSALAEELASMSEVDMRAVAFTLRGWRKLRKVLPHGTRSRGMPVSARLLRRCWLRAPFPPIELFAGFTDVVHGTNFVLPPAVRAAGVLTIHDLAFLDSPGDLGPFDEHLPALVARSAERAAVVCTPTQAVADVVVERLRTPPDKVIVTPLGVDPAWFTARPPSEALRKRLGLPKEYLLFVGAAGPRKALDWLRKAHEATPDLPPLVLAGPGHARGDDRVRSTGYLPDVDLRSVVAGAAALVLPSRDEGFGLPVLEALACDVPVVCSDLPALREVTGGHATLVPFGDVEALGAALTGALAEPPSPATVAARRTHASSFTWRRTAELTVAAYRQALA
;
A
#
# COMPACT_ATOMS: atom_id res chain seq x y z
N MET A 1 -37.46 -0.79 2.67
CA MET A 1 -36.33 -0.71 3.61
C MET A 1 -35.07 -0.76 2.80
N SER A 2 -34.19 0.20 2.97
CA SER A 2 -32.97 0.35 2.14
C SER A 2 -32.08 -0.87 2.27
N ASP A 3 -31.82 -1.50 1.13
CA ASP A 3 -31.00 -2.72 0.99
C ASP A 3 -29.49 -2.38 1.07
N ARG A 4 -29.13 -1.51 2.05
CA ARG A 4 -27.76 -1.08 2.25
C ARG A 4 -26.98 -2.12 3.05
N ILE A 5 -25.83 -2.51 2.55
CA ILE A 5 -24.88 -3.38 3.27
C ILE A 5 -24.27 -2.58 4.42
N ARG A 6 -24.47 -3.02 5.66
CA ARG A 6 -23.85 -2.42 6.84
C ARG A 6 -22.44 -2.98 6.99
N VAL A 7 -21.44 -2.16 6.69
CA VAL A 7 -20.03 -2.53 6.72
C VAL A 7 -19.34 -1.92 7.93
N LEU A 8 -18.64 -2.73 8.70
CA LEU A 8 -17.72 -2.30 9.74
C LEU A 8 -16.28 -2.45 9.25
N LEU A 9 -15.63 -1.33 8.97
CA LEU A 9 -14.25 -1.26 8.50
C LEU A 9 -13.28 -1.18 9.67
N ASP A 10 -12.20 -1.98 9.69
CA ASP A 10 -11.08 -1.73 10.59
C ASP A 10 -10.30 -0.50 10.12
N GLY A 11 -10.52 0.62 10.79
CA GLY A 11 -9.87 1.90 10.55
C GLY A 11 -8.60 2.11 11.39
N THR A 12 -8.07 1.07 12.04
CA THR A 12 -6.84 1.18 12.84
C THR A 12 -5.66 1.74 12.02
N PRO A 13 -5.47 1.36 10.73
CA PRO A 13 -4.39 1.91 9.89
C PRO A 13 -4.49 3.43 9.64
N LEU A 14 -5.67 4.03 9.79
CA LEU A 14 -5.87 5.49 9.65
C LEU A 14 -5.24 6.31 10.76
N LEU A 15 -4.92 5.69 11.89
CA LEU A 15 -4.40 6.37 13.09
C LEU A 15 -2.88 6.50 13.12
N GLY A 16 -2.18 5.85 12.20
CA GLY A 16 -0.73 5.90 12.06
C GLY A 16 -0.23 6.93 11.05
N SER A 17 1.06 6.84 10.71
CA SER A 17 1.60 7.52 9.53
C SER A 17 0.90 7.01 8.27
N ARG A 18 0.63 7.89 7.30
CA ARG A 18 0.00 7.51 6.02
C ARG A 18 0.98 6.72 5.14
N THR A 19 1.23 5.48 5.54
CA THR A 19 1.92 4.47 4.72
C THR A 19 0.98 3.93 3.63
N GLY A 20 1.46 3.03 2.78
CA GLY A 20 0.64 2.42 1.72
C GLY A 20 -0.69 1.86 2.22
N VAL A 21 -0.68 1.10 3.33
CA VAL A 21 -1.90 0.55 3.95
C VAL A 21 -2.82 1.65 4.49
N GLY A 22 -2.25 2.68 5.12
CA GLY A 22 -3.03 3.83 5.60
C GLY A 22 -3.70 4.60 4.46
N ARG A 23 -3.01 4.75 3.32
CA ARG A 23 -3.55 5.38 2.10
C ARG A 23 -4.65 4.53 1.47
N TYR A 24 -4.43 3.22 1.33
CA TYR A 24 -5.47 2.28 0.90
C TYR A 24 -6.72 2.38 1.77
N THR A 25 -6.56 2.28 3.09
CA THR A 25 -7.70 2.30 4.02
C THR A 25 -8.46 3.64 3.97
N SER A 26 -7.74 4.78 3.80
CA SER A 26 -8.36 6.11 3.66
C SER A 26 -9.15 6.22 2.37
N ALA A 27 -8.54 5.90 1.24
CA ALA A 27 -9.17 6.00 -0.06
C ALA A 27 -10.38 5.04 -0.19
N LEU A 28 -10.22 3.79 0.27
CA LEU A 28 -11.34 2.85 0.31
C LEU A 28 -12.50 3.37 1.17
N ALA A 29 -12.20 3.93 2.35
CA ALA A 29 -13.23 4.49 3.23
C ALA A 29 -13.96 5.69 2.57
N GLU A 30 -13.24 6.56 1.88
CA GLU A 30 -13.81 7.70 1.15
C GLU A 30 -14.76 7.25 0.04
N GLU A 31 -14.34 6.28 -0.77
CA GLU A 31 -15.16 5.74 -1.84
C GLU A 31 -16.39 4.98 -1.31
N LEU A 32 -16.21 4.09 -0.33
CA LEU A 32 -17.33 3.34 0.27
C LEU A 32 -18.36 4.27 0.92
N ALA A 33 -17.92 5.35 1.58
CA ALA A 33 -18.83 6.33 2.17
C ALA A 33 -19.65 7.11 1.13
N SER A 34 -19.15 7.22 -0.11
CA SER A 34 -19.85 7.85 -1.24
C SER A 34 -20.89 6.94 -1.91
N MET A 35 -20.81 5.62 -1.68
CA MET A 35 -21.70 4.63 -2.32
C MET A 35 -23.03 4.54 -1.59
N SER A 36 -24.13 4.71 -2.34
CA SER A 36 -25.49 4.69 -1.78
C SER A 36 -25.92 3.34 -1.21
N GLU A 37 -25.32 2.26 -1.68
CA GLU A 37 -25.57 0.87 -1.27
C GLU A 37 -24.80 0.43 -0.01
N VAL A 38 -23.95 1.29 0.56
CA VAL A 38 -23.13 0.99 1.75
C VAL A 38 -23.50 1.90 2.91
N ASP A 39 -23.78 1.32 4.09
CA ASP A 39 -23.79 2.03 5.38
C ASP A 39 -22.46 1.72 6.09
N MET A 40 -21.45 2.55 5.82
CA MET A 40 -20.11 2.34 6.35
C MET A 40 -19.98 2.87 7.78
N ARG A 41 -19.41 2.05 8.63
CA ARG A 41 -18.95 2.38 9.99
C ARG A 41 -17.50 1.97 10.12
N ALA A 42 -16.75 2.59 11.01
CA ALA A 42 -15.37 2.22 11.26
C ALA A 42 -15.10 1.98 12.75
N VAL A 43 -14.18 1.05 13.01
CA VAL A 43 -13.69 0.74 14.35
C VAL A 43 -12.17 0.90 14.38
N ALA A 44 -11.61 1.24 15.55
CA ALA A 44 -10.16 1.19 15.76
C ALA A 44 -9.83 0.65 17.14
N PHE A 45 -8.83 -0.22 17.17
CA PHE A 45 -8.36 -0.89 18.39
C PHE A 45 -7.10 -0.20 18.93
N THR A 46 -7.27 0.74 19.85
CA THR A 46 -6.16 1.48 20.45
C THR A 46 -6.57 2.07 21.78
N LEU A 47 -5.66 2.08 22.74
CA LEU A 47 -5.91 2.59 24.09
C LEU A 47 -6.19 4.11 24.11
N ARG A 48 -5.54 4.87 23.23
CA ARG A 48 -5.57 6.36 23.26
C ARG A 48 -6.05 6.99 21.96
N GLY A 49 -5.83 6.34 20.82
CA GLY A 49 -6.06 6.90 19.48
C GLY A 49 -7.50 6.77 18.98
N TRP A 50 -8.33 5.92 19.55
CA TRP A 50 -9.67 5.63 19.04
C TRP A 50 -10.56 6.88 18.87
N ARG A 51 -10.39 7.90 19.74
CA ARG A 51 -11.11 9.19 19.64
C ARG A 51 -10.70 10.00 18.41
N LYS A 52 -9.49 9.76 17.89
CA LYS A 52 -8.98 10.44 16.70
C LYS A 52 -9.62 9.87 15.41
N LEU A 53 -10.14 8.63 15.45
CA LEU A 53 -10.72 7.98 14.28
C LEU A 53 -11.78 8.86 13.62
N ARG A 54 -12.69 9.47 14.38
CA ARG A 54 -13.72 10.37 13.85
C ARG A 54 -13.18 11.55 13.06
N LYS A 55 -11.95 11.99 13.35
CA LYS A 55 -11.33 13.16 12.69
C LYS A 55 -10.71 12.82 11.33
N VAL A 56 -10.43 11.53 11.10
CA VAL A 56 -9.75 11.05 9.89
C VAL A 56 -10.69 10.27 8.97
N LEU A 57 -11.91 10.02 9.39
CA LEU A 57 -12.95 9.38 8.59
C LEU A 57 -13.68 10.39 7.71
N PRO A 58 -14.23 9.94 6.57
CA PRO A 58 -15.11 10.75 5.72
C PRO A 58 -16.31 11.31 6.49
N HIS A 59 -16.78 12.48 6.06
CA HIS A 59 -17.96 13.12 6.66
C HIS A 59 -19.17 12.17 6.67
N GLY A 60 -19.94 12.16 7.77
CA GLY A 60 -21.12 11.32 7.92
C GLY A 60 -20.85 9.88 8.36
N THR A 61 -19.59 9.42 8.32
CA THR A 61 -19.22 8.07 8.76
C THR A 61 -19.29 7.96 10.28
N ARG A 62 -19.94 6.92 10.78
CA ARG A 62 -20.02 6.62 12.21
C ARG A 62 -18.75 5.88 12.66
N SER A 63 -18.04 6.43 13.64
CA SER A 63 -16.96 5.73 14.30
C SER A 63 -17.43 5.04 15.56
N ARG A 64 -17.00 3.81 15.73
CA ARG A 64 -17.08 3.05 16.98
C ARG A 64 -15.66 2.80 17.45
N GLY A 65 -15.40 2.96 18.72
CA GLY A 65 -14.08 2.71 19.26
C GLY A 65 -14.16 2.53 20.76
N MET A 66 -13.30 1.70 21.26
CA MET A 66 -13.15 1.47 22.70
C MET A 66 -11.66 1.52 23.05
N PRO A 67 -11.33 1.92 24.29
CA PRO A 67 -9.93 1.94 24.74
C PRO A 67 -9.44 0.51 25.00
N VAL A 68 -9.29 -0.26 23.93
CA VAL A 68 -8.82 -1.66 24.00
C VAL A 68 -7.49 -1.79 23.28
N SER A 69 -6.54 -2.46 23.89
CA SER A 69 -5.24 -2.72 23.28
C SER A 69 -5.37 -3.69 22.10
N ALA A 70 -4.98 -3.26 20.91
CA ALA A 70 -4.90 -4.14 19.74
C ALA A 70 -4.01 -5.38 20.02
N ARG A 71 -2.92 -5.21 20.77
CA ARG A 71 -2.02 -6.33 21.16
C ARG A 71 -2.75 -7.38 22.00
N LEU A 72 -3.56 -6.95 22.96
CA LEU A 72 -4.33 -7.86 23.78
C LEU A 72 -5.37 -8.60 22.95
N LEU A 73 -6.12 -7.88 22.11
CA LEU A 73 -7.12 -8.51 21.22
C LEU A 73 -6.47 -9.52 20.27
N ARG A 74 -5.35 -9.16 19.62
CA ARG A 74 -4.62 -10.07 18.73
C ARG A 74 -4.19 -11.36 19.45
N ARG A 75 -3.72 -11.27 20.71
CA ARG A 75 -3.39 -12.45 21.53
C ARG A 75 -4.61 -13.31 21.86
N CYS A 76 -5.75 -12.69 22.16
CA CYS A 76 -7.01 -13.40 22.36
C CYS A 76 -7.45 -14.10 21.06
N TRP A 77 -7.46 -13.37 19.95
CA TRP A 77 -7.88 -13.87 18.64
C TRP A 77 -6.95 -14.95 18.06
N LEU A 78 -5.71 -14.99 18.53
CA LEU A 78 -4.78 -16.07 18.22
C LEU A 78 -5.17 -17.39 18.92
N ARG A 79 -5.80 -17.32 20.11
CA ARG A 79 -6.18 -18.50 20.90
C ARG A 79 -7.61 -18.95 20.65
N ALA A 80 -8.52 -18.00 20.53
CA ALA A 80 -9.95 -18.25 20.36
C ALA A 80 -10.61 -17.12 19.55
N PRO A 81 -11.74 -17.37 18.86
CA PRO A 81 -12.51 -16.33 18.16
C PRO A 81 -13.30 -15.45 19.14
N PHE A 82 -12.65 -14.97 20.20
CA PHE A 82 -13.25 -14.19 21.28
C PHE A 82 -12.28 -13.09 21.75
N PRO A 83 -12.77 -11.87 22.07
CA PRO A 83 -14.15 -11.41 21.96
C PRO A 83 -14.56 -11.11 20.51
N PRO A 84 -15.83 -11.36 20.13
CA PRO A 84 -16.30 -11.02 18.79
C PRO A 84 -16.53 -9.52 18.63
N ILE A 85 -16.45 -9.05 17.38
CA ILE A 85 -16.49 -7.62 17.05
C ILE A 85 -17.81 -6.95 17.42
N GLU A 86 -18.91 -7.69 17.42
CA GLU A 86 -20.24 -7.20 17.78
C GLU A 86 -20.29 -6.65 19.21
N LEU A 87 -19.46 -7.13 20.11
CA LEU A 87 -19.37 -6.58 21.48
C LEU A 87 -18.85 -5.14 21.51
N PHE A 88 -18.08 -4.73 20.50
CA PHE A 88 -17.49 -3.40 20.43
C PHE A 88 -18.27 -2.45 19.52
N ALA A 89 -18.87 -2.98 18.45
CA ALA A 89 -19.43 -2.16 17.37
C ALA A 89 -20.92 -2.39 17.13
N GLY A 90 -21.53 -3.37 17.79
CA GLY A 90 -22.90 -3.77 17.53
C GLY A 90 -23.06 -4.53 16.23
N PHE A 91 -24.28 -4.74 15.78
CA PHE A 91 -24.57 -5.51 14.58
C PHE A 91 -24.14 -4.81 13.30
N THR A 92 -23.54 -5.60 12.41
CA THR A 92 -23.13 -5.25 11.05
C THR A 92 -23.36 -6.48 10.16
N ASP A 93 -23.46 -6.28 8.84
CA ASP A 93 -23.60 -7.38 7.90
C ASP A 93 -22.23 -7.93 7.51
N VAL A 94 -21.25 -7.02 7.35
CA VAL A 94 -19.87 -7.34 6.99
C VAL A 94 -18.91 -6.69 7.96
N VAL A 95 -17.87 -7.42 8.38
CA VAL A 95 -16.68 -6.86 9.01
C VAL A 95 -15.50 -7.00 8.05
N HIS A 96 -14.81 -5.87 7.79
CA HIS A 96 -13.68 -5.84 6.89
C HIS A 96 -12.38 -5.51 7.64
N GLY A 97 -11.50 -6.50 7.74
CA GLY A 97 -10.12 -6.34 8.20
C GLY A 97 -9.25 -5.80 7.07
N THR A 98 -8.88 -4.52 7.13
CA THR A 98 -8.18 -3.83 6.04
C THR A 98 -6.67 -4.10 5.99
N ASN A 99 -6.13 -4.79 7.01
CA ASN A 99 -4.69 -5.00 7.14
C ASN A 99 -4.37 -6.30 7.88
N PHE A 100 -4.29 -7.42 7.16
CA PHE A 100 -3.86 -8.75 7.62
C PHE A 100 -4.72 -9.42 8.70
N VAL A 101 -5.40 -8.66 9.54
CA VAL A 101 -6.11 -9.19 10.69
C VAL A 101 -7.61 -8.98 10.54
N LEU A 102 -8.35 -10.07 10.61
CA LEU A 102 -9.81 -10.05 10.64
C LEU A 102 -10.29 -10.25 12.06
N PRO A 103 -10.98 -9.26 12.67
CA PRO A 103 -11.66 -9.47 13.95
C PRO A 103 -12.66 -10.62 13.85
N PRO A 104 -12.74 -11.52 14.84
CA PRO A 104 -13.80 -12.54 14.85
C PRO A 104 -15.18 -11.89 14.95
N ALA A 105 -16.15 -12.48 14.28
CA ALA A 105 -17.55 -12.11 14.33
C ALA A 105 -18.42 -13.34 14.58
N VAL A 106 -19.60 -13.15 15.17
CA VAL A 106 -20.57 -14.22 15.40
C VAL A 106 -21.58 -14.29 14.25
N ARG A 107 -21.98 -13.15 13.71
CA ARG A 107 -23.02 -13.06 12.70
C ARG A 107 -22.57 -12.35 11.41
N ALA A 108 -21.65 -11.40 11.54
CA ALA A 108 -21.17 -10.65 10.37
C ALA A 108 -20.29 -11.54 9.48
N ALA A 109 -20.46 -11.41 8.17
CA ALA A 109 -19.54 -12.03 7.22
C ALA A 109 -18.18 -11.34 7.27
N GLY A 110 -17.11 -12.12 7.28
CA GLY A 110 -15.74 -11.62 7.36
C GLY A 110 -15.13 -11.38 5.99
N VAL A 111 -14.63 -10.18 5.73
CA VAL A 111 -13.79 -9.86 4.56
C VAL A 111 -12.42 -9.40 5.05
N LEU A 112 -11.36 -9.90 4.43
CA LEU A 112 -9.98 -9.64 4.83
C LEU A 112 -9.18 -9.11 3.65
N THR A 113 -8.44 -8.00 3.81
CA THR A 113 -7.45 -7.59 2.82
C THR A 113 -6.06 -8.03 3.25
N ILE A 114 -5.36 -8.74 2.34
CA ILE A 114 -3.96 -9.13 2.45
C ILE A 114 -3.17 -8.40 1.37
N HIS A 115 -2.26 -7.51 1.81
CA HIS A 115 -1.49 -6.66 0.89
C HIS A 115 -0.25 -7.34 0.33
N ASP A 116 0.43 -8.14 1.13
CA ASP A 116 1.57 -9.00 0.80
C ASP A 116 1.73 -10.10 1.86
N LEU A 117 2.61 -11.04 1.64
CA LEU A 117 2.99 -12.07 2.62
C LEU A 117 4.51 -12.17 2.78
N ALA A 118 5.24 -11.10 2.46
CA ALA A 118 6.71 -11.03 2.55
C ALA A 118 7.29 -11.49 3.88
N PHE A 119 6.56 -11.25 4.97
CA PHE A 119 6.96 -11.66 6.32
C PHE A 119 7.02 -13.19 6.52
N LEU A 120 6.39 -13.98 5.64
CA LEU A 120 6.49 -15.45 5.70
C LEU A 120 7.87 -15.94 5.24
N ASP A 121 8.50 -15.21 4.32
CA ASP A 121 9.82 -15.57 3.76
C ASP A 121 10.97 -14.90 4.53
N SER A 122 10.68 -13.86 5.28
CA SER A 122 11.65 -13.11 6.08
C SER A 122 11.15 -12.88 7.52
N PRO A 123 11.00 -13.94 8.33
CA PRO A 123 10.50 -13.78 9.72
C PRO A 123 11.37 -12.87 10.58
N GLY A 124 12.66 -12.75 10.27
CA GLY A 124 13.59 -11.84 10.95
C GLY A 124 13.30 -10.35 10.74
N ASP A 125 12.51 -10.01 9.73
CA ASP A 125 12.08 -8.62 9.47
C ASP A 125 10.87 -8.22 10.34
N LEU A 126 10.24 -9.18 11.00
CA LEU A 126 9.17 -8.92 11.97
C LEU A 126 9.76 -8.35 13.26
N GLY A 127 9.15 -7.26 13.73
CA GLY A 127 9.49 -6.73 15.04
C GLY A 127 9.08 -7.68 16.19
N PRO A 128 9.64 -7.50 17.39
CA PRO A 128 9.38 -8.37 18.53
C PRO A 128 7.91 -8.44 18.97
N PHE A 129 7.07 -7.56 18.42
CA PHE A 129 5.63 -7.53 18.68
C PHE A 129 4.79 -8.23 17.61
N ASP A 130 5.41 -8.60 16.50
CA ASP A 130 4.74 -9.16 15.32
C ASP A 130 5.12 -10.63 15.06
N GLU A 131 5.87 -11.29 15.97
CA GLU A 131 6.28 -12.71 15.87
C GLU A 131 5.09 -13.66 15.66
N HIS A 132 3.90 -13.30 16.16
CA HIS A 132 2.69 -14.09 16.01
C HIS A 132 1.85 -13.70 14.78
N LEU A 133 2.32 -12.73 13.98
CA LEU A 133 1.57 -12.25 12.81
C LEU A 133 1.27 -13.36 11.80
N PRO A 134 2.21 -14.26 11.44
CA PRO A 134 1.92 -15.34 10.50
C PRO A 134 0.74 -16.21 10.92
N ALA A 135 0.72 -16.65 12.18
CA ALA A 135 -0.36 -17.48 12.72
C ALA A 135 -1.69 -16.71 12.79
N LEU A 136 -1.65 -15.41 13.11
CA LEU A 136 -2.83 -14.58 13.20
C LEU A 136 -3.44 -14.32 11.81
N VAL A 137 -2.60 -14.12 10.79
CA VAL A 137 -3.01 -13.96 9.40
C VAL A 137 -3.62 -15.24 8.86
N ALA A 138 -3.00 -16.41 9.10
CA ALA A 138 -3.55 -17.70 8.70
C ALA A 138 -4.95 -17.93 9.31
N ARG A 139 -5.12 -17.68 10.61
CA ARG A 139 -6.44 -17.78 11.27
C ARG A 139 -7.44 -16.74 10.76
N SER A 140 -6.98 -15.56 10.36
CA SER A 140 -7.84 -14.52 9.80
C SER A 140 -8.33 -14.92 8.40
N ALA A 141 -7.45 -15.47 7.56
CA ALA A 141 -7.79 -15.99 6.24
C ALA A 141 -8.76 -17.19 6.32
N GLU A 142 -8.53 -18.11 7.26
CA GLU A 142 -9.42 -19.25 7.51
C GLU A 142 -10.84 -18.80 7.85
N ARG A 143 -10.99 -17.77 8.73
CA ARG A 143 -12.29 -17.22 9.14
C ARG A 143 -12.96 -16.37 8.09
N ALA A 144 -12.20 -15.80 7.14
CA ALA A 144 -12.74 -14.93 6.13
C ALA A 144 -13.68 -15.69 5.18
N ALA A 145 -14.83 -15.12 4.90
CA ALA A 145 -15.68 -15.55 3.80
C ALA A 145 -15.05 -15.19 2.45
N VAL A 146 -14.41 -14.01 2.38
CA VAL A 146 -13.67 -13.53 1.21
C VAL A 146 -12.36 -12.88 1.64
N VAL A 147 -11.29 -13.14 0.85
CA VAL A 147 -9.99 -12.49 0.96
C VAL A 147 -9.76 -11.60 -0.26
N CYS A 148 -9.54 -10.31 -0.03
CA CYS A 148 -9.17 -9.34 -1.05
C CYS A 148 -7.65 -9.23 -1.15
N THR A 149 -7.11 -9.19 -2.37
CA THR A 149 -5.67 -9.01 -2.64
C THR A 149 -5.45 -7.93 -3.69
N PRO A 150 -4.35 -7.19 -3.65
CA PRO A 150 -4.14 -6.08 -4.58
C PRO A 150 -3.72 -6.51 -5.99
N THR A 151 -3.17 -7.72 -6.14
CA THR A 151 -2.71 -8.30 -7.41
C THR A 151 -3.03 -9.78 -7.50
N GLN A 152 -3.03 -10.33 -8.71
CA GLN A 152 -3.13 -11.78 -8.91
C GLN A 152 -1.92 -12.50 -8.32
N ALA A 153 -0.74 -11.90 -8.41
CA ALA A 153 0.48 -12.44 -7.79
C ALA A 153 0.32 -12.66 -6.27
N VAL A 154 -0.29 -11.71 -5.56
CA VAL A 154 -0.59 -11.88 -4.12
C VAL A 154 -1.71 -12.90 -3.90
N ALA A 155 -2.72 -12.94 -4.78
CA ALA A 155 -3.79 -13.94 -4.70
C ALA A 155 -3.23 -15.37 -4.77
N ASP A 156 -2.33 -15.62 -5.72
CA ASP A 156 -1.68 -16.93 -5.91
C ASP A 156 -0.89 -17.33 -4.65
N VAL A 157 -0.13 -16.41 -4.07
CA VAL A 157 0.62 -16.64 -2.80
C VAL A 157 -0.34 -16.91 -1.63
N VAL A 158 -1.47 -16.22 -1.55
CA VAL A 158 -2.51 -16.46 -0.52
C VAL A 158 -3.12 -17.85 -0.67
N VAL A 159 -3.45 -18.26 -1.89
CA VAL A 159 -3.97 -19.62 -2.18
C VAL A 159 -2.93 -20.67 -1.78
N GLU A 160 -1.70 -20.50 -2.22
CA GLU A 160 -0.63 -21.48 -1.98
C GLU A 160 -0.21 -21.56 -0.50
N ARG A 161 0.14 -20.42 0.10
CA ARG A 161 0.79 -20.36 1.42
C ARG A 161 -0.19 -20.44 2.59
N LEU A 162 -1.40 -19.87 2.43
CA LEU A 162 -2.44 -19.91 3.45
C LEU A 162 -3.48 -21.01 3.20
N ARG A 163 -3.37 -21.73 2.07
CA ARG A 163 -4.33 -22.76 1.66
C ARG A 163 -5.77 -22.24 1.58
N THR A 164 -5.91 -20.97 1.22
CA THR A 164 -7.22 -20.34 1.04
C THR A 164 -7.84 -20.86 -0.27
N PRO A 165 -9.10 -21.31 -0.27
CA PRO A 165 -9.78 -21.73 -1.50
C PRO A 165 -9.77 -20.60 -2.54
N PRO A 166 -9.44 -20.88 -3.82
CA PRO A 166 -9.34 -19.85 -4.87
C PRO A 166 -10.62 -19.03 -5.05
N ASP A 167 -11.78 -19.66 -4.90
CA ASP A 167 -13.11 -19.03 -4.99
C ASP A 167 -13.39 -18.01 -3.90
N LYS A 168 -12.63 -18.05 -2.79
CA LYS A 168 -12.67 -17.05 -1.72
C LYS A 168 -11.73 -15.85 -1.96
N VAL A 169 -10.86 -15.89 -2.97
CA VAL A 169 -9.89 -14.83 -3.20
C VAL A 169 -10.34 -13.94 -4.36
N ILE A 170 -10.42 -12.65 -4.11
CA ILE A 170 -10.80 -11.63 -5.10
C ILE A 170 -9.69 -10.62 -5.24
N VAL A 171 -9.25 -10.39 -6.48
CA VAL A 171 -8.27 -9.34 -6.77
C VAL A 171 -8.98 -7.99 -6.80
N THR A 172 -8.52 -7.09 -5.91
CA THR A 172 -9.01 -5.71 -5.78
C THR A 172 -7.83 -4.75 -5.93
N PRO A 173 -7.41 -4.42 -7.17
CA PRO A 173 -6.26 -3.56 -7.41
C PRO A 173 -6.42 -2.21 -6.73
N LEU A 174 -5.30 -1.66 -6.25
CA LEU A 174 -5.27 -0.34 -5.62
C LEU A 174 -5.41 0.75 -6.69
N GLY A 175 -5.88 1.92 -6.28
CA GLY A 175 -6.01 3.07 -7.16
C GLY A 175 -4.88 4.09 -7.02
N VAL A 176 -4.80 4.99 -7.99
CA VAL A 176 -3.98 6.19 -7.96
C VAL A 176 -4.88 7.42 -7.82
N ASP A 177 -4.49 8.36 -6.97
CA ASP A 177 -5.24 9.62 -6.78
C ASP A 177 -5.11 10.49 -8.05
N PRO A 178 -6.21 11.06 -8.56
CA PRO A 178 -6.17 11.97 -9.73
C PRO A 178 -5.19 13.14 -9.61
N ALA A 179 -4.87 13.57 -8.39
CA ALA A 179 -3.91 14.63 -8.15
C ALA A 179 -2.47 14.31 -8.60
N TRP A 180 -2.13 13.03 -8.81
CA TRP A 180 -0.84 12.63 -9.36
C TRP A 180 -0.70 13.02 -10.84
N PHE A 181 -1.78 12.96 -11.62
CA PHE A 181 -1.77 13.31 -13.05
C PHE A 181 -1.60 14.80 -13.32
N THR A 182 -1.77 15.64 -12.29
CA THR A 182 -1.60 17.10 -12.38
C THR A 182 -0.44 17.59 -11.53
N ALA A 183 0.34 16.69 -10.97
CA ALA A 183 1.50 17.02 -10.16
C ALA A 183 2.54 17.80 -10.99
N ARG A 184 3.20 18.75 -10.34
CA ARG A 184 4.23 19.57 -10.96
C ARG A 184 5.55 19.41 -10.22
N PRO A 185 6.69 19.50 -10.91
CA PRO A 185 8.00 19.48 -10.28
C PRO A 185 8.10 20.46 -9.10
N PRO A 186 8.99 20.19 -8.12
CA PRO A 186 9.13 21.01 -6.92
C PRO A 186 9.54 22.45 -7.27
N SER A 187 8.89 23.40 -6.61
CA SER A 187 9.27 24.81 -6.69
C SER A 187 10.69 25.02 -6.15
N GLU A 188 11.32 26.15 -6.51
CA GLU A 188 12.65 26.49 -5.99
C GLU A 188 12.68 26.54 -4.45
N ALA A 189 11.62 27.06 -3.82
CA ALA A 189 11.47 27.10 -2.38
C ALA A 189 11.43 25.68 -1.77
N LEU A 190 10.69 24.75 -2.40
CA LEU A 190 10.63 23.35 -1.96
C LEU A 190 11.96 22.64 -2.16
N ARG A 191 12.62 22.85 -3.30
CA ARG A 191 13.97 22.31 -3.58
C ARG A 191 14.96 22.75 -2.50
N LYS A 192 15.01 24.04 -2.20
CA LYS A 192 15.90 24.59 -1.17
C LYS A 192 15.58 24.04 0.22
N ARG A 193 14.30 23.95 0.58
CA ARG A 193 13.87 23.42 1.88
C ARG A 193 14.28 21.97 2.09
N LEU A 194 14.16 21.16 1.06
CA LEU A 194 14.48 19.72 1.12
C LEU A 194 15.91 19.38 0.70
N GLY A 195 16.67 20.36 0.24
CA GLY A 195 18.03 20.17 -0.29
C GLY A 195 18.06 19.30 -1.55
N LEU A 196 17.02 19.37 -2.41
CA LEU A 196 16.92 18.53 -3.61
C LEU A 196 17.90 18.99 -4.67
N PRO A 197 18.67 18.07 -5.29
CA PRO A 197 19.46 18.35 -6.48
C PRO A 197 18.59 18.82 -7.64
N LYS A 198 19.21 19.45 -8.64
CA LYS A 198 18.51 19.86 -9.87
C LYS A 198 17.93 18.66 -10.61
N GLU A 199 18.70 17.60 -10.67
CA GLU A 199 18.34 16.30 -11.25
C GLU A 199 18.61 15.22 -10.21
N TYR A 200 17.72 14.22 -10.07
CA TYR A 200 17.87 13.15 -9.08
C TYR A 200 17.09 11.89 -9.45
N LEU A 201 17.65 10.75 -9.04
CA LEU A 201 16.92 9.50 -8.92
C LEU A 201 16.11 9.51 -7.63
N LEU A 202 14.94 8.91 -7.62
CA LEU A 202 14.05 8.91 -6.46
C LEU A 202 13.67 7.50 -6.03
N PHE A 203 13.84 7.22 -4.74
CA PHE A 203 13.20 6.11 -4.05
C PHE A 203 12.13 6.65 -3.11
N VAL A 204 10.95 6.02 -3.08
CA VAL A 204 9.84 6.36 -2.17
C VAL A 204 9.49 5.14 -1.31
N GLY A 205 9.64 5.28 0.00
CA GLY A 205 9.29 4.23 0.96
C GLY A 205 9.99 4.38 2.29
N ALA A 206 9.54 3.64 3.32
CA ALA A 206 10.26 3.54 4.58
C ALA A 206 11.51 2.67 4.41
N ALA A 207 12.55 2.97 5.19
CA ALA A 207 13.70 2.09 5.27
C ALA A 207 13.30 0.73 5.84
N GLY A 208 13.83 -0.34 5.25
CA GLY A 208 13.60 -1.71 5.72
C GLY A 208 14.25 -2.73 4.80
N PRO A 209 14.55 -3.94 5.31
CA PRO A 209 15.27 -4.98 4.55
C PRO A 209 14.56 -5.36 3.25
N ARG A 210 13.22 -5.43 3.23
CA ARG A 210 12.41 -5.73 2.06
C ARG A 210 12.63 -4.74 0.90
N LYS A 211 12.98 -3.48 1.21
CA LYS A 211 13.20 -2.43 0.21
C LYS A 211 14.59 -2.49 -0.46
N ALA A 212 15.48 -3.36 0.02
CA ALA A 212 16.77 -3.69 -0.54
C ALA A 212 17.61 -2.47 -1.02
N LEU A 213 17.62 -1.41 -0.21
CA LEU A 213 18.32 -0.17 -0.54
C LEU A 213 19.84 -0.37 -0.68
N ASP A 214 20.42 -1.39 -0.06
CA ASP A 214 21.83 -1.73 -0.21
C ASP A 214 22.17 -2.15 -1.65
N TRP A 215 21.24 -2.87 -2.31
CA TRP A 215 21.41 -3.18 -3.73
C TRP A 215 21.38 -1.91 -4.60
N LEU A 216 20.40 -1.01 -4.36
CA LEU A 216 20.33 0.27 -5.07
C LEU A 216 21.59 1.12 -4.85
N ARG A 217 22.09 1.20 -3.61
CA ARG A 217 23.31 1.96 -3.28
C ARG A 217 24.52 1.41 -4.02
N LYS A 218 24.70 0.09 -4.01
CA LYS A 218 25.79 -0.57 -4.75
C LYS A 218 25.75 -0.27 -6.25
N ALA A 219 24.55 -0.35 -6.87
CA ALA A 219 24.41 -0.03 -8.28
C ALA A 219 24.68 1.46 -8.57
N HIS A 220 24.23 2.35 -7.71
CA HIS A 220 24.46 3.79 -7.81
C HIS A 220 25.94 4.17 -7.63
N GLU A 221 26.64 3.52 -6.69
CA GLU A 221 28.08 3.68 -6.46
C GLU A 221 28.92 3.15 -7.63
N ALA A 222 28.52 2.00 -8.19
CA ALA A 222 29.18 1.40 -9.37
C ALA A 222 28.95 2.19 -10.66
N THR A 223 28.01 3.14 -10.69
CA THR A 223 27.70 3.96 -11.86
C THR A 223 27.84 5.45 -11.51
N PRO A 224 29.07 6.02 -11.52
CA PRO A 224 29.34 7.37 -11.02
C PRO A 224 28.60 8.51 -11.75
N ASP A 225 28.24 8.30 -13.02
CA ASP A 225 27.57 9.29 -13.86
C ASP A 225 26.07 9.45 -13.57
N LEU A 226 25.51 8.58 -12.74
CA LEU A 226 24.10 8.71 -12.33
C LEU A 226 23.90 9.95 -11.43
N PRO A 227 22.75 10.64 -11.59
CA PRO A 227 22.37 11.74 -10.70
C PRO A 227 22.30 11.30 -9.24
N PRO A 228 22.39 12.25 -8.28
CA PRO A 228 22.24 11.92 -6.86
C PRO A 228 20.93 11.17 -6.57
N LEU A 229 20.97 10.25 -5.61
CA LEU A 229 19.84 9.47 -5.16
C LEU A 229 19.13 10.19 -4.02
N VAL A 230 17.83 10.41 -4.16
CA VAL A 230 16.95 10.96 -3.12
C VAL A 230 16.10 9.84 -2.52
N LEU A 231 16.14 9.69 -1.20
CA LEU A 231 15.37 8.72 -0.43
C LEU A 231 14.23 9.46 0.30
N ALA A 232 13.01 9.29 -0.16
CA ALA A 232 11.82 9.91 0.43
C ALA A 232 11.06 8.88 1.29
N GLY A 233 11.02 9.13 2.60
CA GLY A 233 10.35 8.27 3.57
C GLY A 233 11.05 8.22 4.92
N PRO A 234 10.42 7.61 5.94
CA PRO A 234 11.00 7.52 7.27
C PRO A 234 12.09 6.46 7.36
N GLY A 235 12.99 6.63 8.35
CA GLY A 235 13.98 5.63 8.74
C GLY A 235 15.27 5.63 7.93
N HIS A 236 15.42 6.50 6.92
CA HIS A 236 16.68 6.63 6.18
C HIS A 236 17.71 7.39 6.99
N ALA A 237 18.95 6.90 7.02
CA ALA A 237 20.08 7.64 7.57
C ALA A 237 20.32 8.94 6.78
N ARG A 238 20.92 9.94 7.42
CA ARG A 238 21.45 11.10 6.69
C ARG A 238 22.47 10.61 5.68
N GLY A 239 22.27 11.01 4.42
CA GLY A 239 23.18 10.71 3.33
C GLY A 239 24.32 11.71 3.24
N ASP A 240 25.08 11.58 2.19
CA ASP A 240 26.14 12.46 1.72
C ASP A 240 25.67 13.29 0.51
N ASP A 241 26.61 13.83 -0.26
CA ASP A 241 26.27 14.62 -1.47
C ASP A 241 25.68 13.78 -2.59
N ARG A 242 25.94 12.47 -2.63
CA ARG A 242 25.40 11.55 -3.63
C ARG A 242 24.09 10.89 -3.21
N VAL A 243 23.82 10.79 -1.91
CA VAL A 243 22.58 10.18 -1.38
C VAL A 243 21.95 11.12 -0.37
N ARG A 244 20.75 11.58 -0.62
CA ARG A 244 20.01 12.51 0.24
C ARG A 244 18.75 11.88 0.78
N SER A 245 18.43 12.16 2.03
CA SER A 245 17.20 11.72 2.69
C SER A 245 16.31 12.92 3.00
N THR A 246 15.04 12.86 2.57
CA THR A 246 14.06 13.92 2.88
C THR A 246 13.28 13.63 4.17
N GLY A 247 13.34 12.39 4.67
CA GLY A 247 12.38 11.95 5.68
C GLY A 247 10.97 11.78 5.11
N TYR A 248 9.98 11.71 6.02
CA TYR A 248 8.57 11.65 5.62
C TYR A 248 8.13 12.98 4.99
N LEU A 249 7.47 12.90 3.85
CA LEU A 249 6.90 14.05 3.15
C LEU A 249 5.36 14.03 3.21
N PRO A 250 4.71 15.19 3.42
CA PRO A 250 3.28 15.34 3.17
C PRO A 250 2.94 15.04 1.72
N ASP A 251 1.71 14.55 1.44
CA ASP A 251 1.30 14.11 0.11
C ASP A 251 1.51 15.18 -0.99
N VAL A 252 1.29 16.46 -0.68
CA VAL A 252 1.50 17.57 -1.64
C VAL A 252 2.96 17.70 -2.03
N ASP A 253 3.87 17.64 -1.05
CA ASP A 253 5.31 17.72 -1.30
C ASP A 253 5.81 16.45 -2.01
N LEU A 254 5.33 15.27 -1.59
CA LEU A 254 5.70 13.99 -2.20
C LEU A 254 5.33 13.96 -3.69
N ARG A 255 4.12 14.42 -4.06
CA ARG A 255 3.71 14.50 -5.46
C ARG A 255 4.67 15.38 -6.28
N SER A 256 5.05 16.54 -5.74
CA SER A 256 5.99 17.42 -6.43
C SER A 256 7.38 16.79 -6.55
N VAL A 257 7.87 16.13 -5.49
CA VAL A 257 9.17 15.44 -5.49
C VAL A 257 9.18 14.29 -6.51
N VAL A 258 8.09 13.52 -6.60
CA VAL A 258 7.97 12.47 -7.63
C VAL A 258 7.93 13.08 -9.02
N ALA A 259 7.08 14.08 -9.26
CA ALA A 259 6.95 14.72 -10.58
C ALA A 259 8.23 15.43 -11.08
N GLY A 260 9.17 15.72 -10.18
CA GLY A 260 10.46 16.33 -10.53
C GLY A 260 11.63 15.34 -10.58
N ALA A 261 11.40 14.06 -10.36
CA ALA A 261 12.44 13.04 -10.43
C ALA A 261 12.82 12.71 -11.88
N ALA A 262 14.10 12.46 -12.13
CA ALA A 262 14.56 11.99 -13.43
C ALA A 262 14.12 10.53 -13.69
N ALA A 263 14.13 9.71 -12.64
CA ALA A 263 13.53 8.37 -12.64
C ALA A 263 13.15 7.97 -11.21
N LEU A 264 12.08 7.14 -11.07
CA LEU A 264 11.76 6.47 -9.82
C LEU A 264 12.38 5.07 -9.83
N VAL A 265 12.98 4.69 -8.70
CA VAL A 265 13.59 3.35 -8.52
C VAL A 265 12.90 2.63 -7.38
N LEU A 266 12.41 1.40 -7.64
CA LEU A 266 11.83 0.54 -6.61
C LEU A 266 12.55 -0.82 -6.59
N PRO A 267 13.67 -0.95 -5.83
CA PRO A 267 14.54 -2.13 -5.85
C PRO A 267 14.08 -3.24 -4.90
N SER A 268 12.81 -3.27 -4.56
CA SER A 268 12.28 -4.15 -3.52
C SER A 268 12.54 -5.63 -3.79
N ARG A 269 12.78 -6.40 -2.72
CA ARG A 269 12.86 -7.87 -2.77
C ARG A 269 11.48 -8.49 -2.94
N ASP A 270 10.47 -7.84 -2.39
CA ASP A 270 9.07 -8.27 -2.42
C ASP A 270 8.13 -7.06 -2.42
N GLU A 271 7.04 -7.16 -3.18
CA GLU A 271 5.97 -6.16 -3.26
C GLU A 271 4.62 -6.84 -3.50
N GLY A 272 3.61 -6.31 -2.84
CA GLY A 272 2.24 -6.74 -3.14
C GLY A 272 1.56 -5.92 -4.22
N PHE A 273 1.99 -4.66 -4.46
CA PHE A 273 1.42 -3.79 -5.49
C PHE A 273 2.43 -2.79 -6.05
N GLY A 274 3.05 -1.96 -5.20
CA GLY A 274 4.00 -0.94 -5.66
C GLY A 274 3.33 0.40 -5.99
N LEU A 275 2.51 0.96 -5.09
CA LEU A 275 1.90 2.29 -5.26
C LEU A 275 2.85 3.36 -5.81
N PRO A 276 4.13 3.49 -5.32
CA PRO A 276 5.06 4.49 -5.85
C PRO A 276 5.32 4.36 -7.36
N VAL A 277 5.31 3.13 -7.88
CA VAL A 277 5.49 2.87 -9.32
C VAL A 277 4.32 3.46 -10.10
N LEU A 278 3.09 3.16 -9.69
CA LEU A 278 1.89 3.66 -10.35
C LEU A 278 1.79 5.19 -10.27
N GLU A 279 2.19 5.78 -9.14
CA GLU A 279 2.24 7.22 -8.91
C GLU A 279 3.26 7.92 -9.82
N ALA A 280 4.42 7.30 -10.02
CA ALA A 280 5.44 7.81 -10.94
C ALA A 280 4.96 7.73 -12.39
N LEU A 281 4.32 6.64 -12.82
CA LEU A 281 3.73 6.52 -14.15
C LEU A 281 2.65 7.59 -14.39
N ALA A 282 1.83 7.90 -13.38
CA ALA A 282 0.84 8.98 -13.45
C ALA A 282 1.48 10.38 -13.60
N CYS A 283 2.70 10.57 -13.07
CA CYS A 283 3.50 11.79 -13.19
C CYS A 283 4.40 11.82 -14.44
N ASP A 284 4.32 10.84 -15.34
CA ASP A 284 5.18 10.70 -16.54
C ASP A 284 6.65 10.42 -16.22
N VAL A 285 6.96 10.02 -15.00
CA VAL A 285 8.32 9.73 -14.55
C VAL A 285 8.73 8.32 -14.98
N PRO A 286 9.90 8.13 -15.61
CA PRO A 286 10.44 6.80 -15.88
C PRO A 286 10.57 5.96 -14.61
N VAL A 287 10.29 4.67 -14.73
CA VAL A 287 10.34 3.73 -13.59
C VAL A 287 11.30 2.60 -13.89
N VAL A 288 12.21 2.34 -12.96
CA VAL A 288 13.06 1.16 -12.91
C VAL A 288 12.72 0.40 -11.62
N CYS A 289 12.36 -0.86 -11.71
CA CYS A 289 11.99 -1.63 -10.53
C CYS A 289 12.41 -3.10 -10.65
N SER A 290 12.42 -3.79 -9.51
CA SER A 290 12.69 -5.22 -9.48
C SER A 290 11.71 -5.99 -10.34
N ASP A 291 12.18 -7.04 -10.98
CA ASP A 291 11.35 -7.96 -11.77
C ASP A 291 10.60 -8.93 -10.85
N LEU A 292 9.48 -8.45 -10.29
CA LEU A 292 8.61 -9.19 -9.40
C LEU A 292 7.24 -9.40 -10.04
N PRO A 293 6.56 -10.55 -9.80
CA PRO A 293 5.25 -10.82 -10.37
C PRO A 293 4.23 -9.69 -10.17
N ALA A 294 4.11 -9.15 -8.94
CA ALA A 294 3.20 -8.05 -8.66
C ALA A 294 3.59 -6.76 -9.42
N LEU A 295 4.88 -6.47 -9.58
CA LEU A 295 5.33 -5.28 -10.33
C LEU A 295 5.16 -5.45 -11.84
N ARG A 296 5.32 -6.67 -12.38
CA ARG A 296 4.97 -6.96 -13.80
C ARG A 296 3.50 -6.64 -14.08
N GLU A 297 2.62 -7.08 -13.18
CA GLU A 297 1.18 -6.85 -13.27
C GLU A 297 0.84 -5.35 -13.19
N VAL A 298 1.36 -4.66 -12.18
CA VAL A 298 1.05 -3.24 -11.94
C VAL A 298 1.66 -2.31 -12.99
N THR A 299 2.84 -2.62 -13.49
CA THR A 299 3.49 -1.78 -14.51
C THR A 299 2.93 -1.96 -15.91
N GLY A 300 2.34 -3.14 -16.21
CA GLY A 300 1.78 -3.44 -17.53
C GLY A 300 2.75 -3.21 -18.68
N GLY A 301 4.06 -3.40 -18.48
CA GLY A 301 5.11 -3.17 -19.48
C GLY A 301 5.56 -1.71 -19.61
N HIS A 302 5.10 -0.80 -18.73
CA HIS A 302 5.44 0.63 -18.78
C HIS A 302 6.63 1.01 -17.87
N ALA A 303 7.35 0.06 -17.32
CA ALA A 303 8.57 0.24 -16.52
C ALA A 303 9.69 -0.68 -17.01
N THR A 304 10.93 -0.34 -16.69
CA THR A 304 12.07 -1.23 -16.88
C THR A 304 12.19 -2.16 -15.67
N LEU A 305 12.08 -3.47 -15.91
CA LEU A 305 12.16 -4.51 -14.90
C LEU A 305 13.59 -5.07 -14.86
N VAL A 306 14.17 -5.22 -13.67
CA VAL A 306 15.55 -5.67 -13.46
C VAL A 306 15.55 -6.90 -12.54
N PRO A 307 16.26 -7.98 -12.88
CA PRO A 307 16.44 -9.13 -12.00
C PRO A 307 16.98 -8.70 -10.64
N PHE A 308 16.33 -9.18 -9.57
CA PHE A 308 16.71 -8.80 -8.21
C PHE A 308 18.17 -9.22 -7.90
N GLY A 309 18.94 -8.27 -7.36
CA GLY A 309 20.33 -8.50 -6.94
C GLY A 309 21.39 -8.27 -8.03
N ASP A 310 21.00 -8.07 -9.28
CA ASP A 310 21.92 -7.77 -10.39
C ASP A 310 22.28 -6.28 -10.37
N VAL A 311 23.48 -5.98 -9.87
CA VAL A 311 24.01 -4.61 -9.70
C VAL A 311 24.28 -3.94 -11.04
N GLU A 312 24.84 -4.68 -12.01
CA GLU A 312 25.19 -4.18 -13.33
C GLU A 312 23.92 -3.87 -14.14
N ALA A 313 22.98 -4.80 -14.15
CA ALA A 313 21.69 -4.61 -14.84
C ALA A 313 20.92 -3.42 -14.26
N LEU A 314 20.92 -3.21 -12.93
CA LEU A 314 20.29 -2.05 -12.33
C LEU A 314 20.96 -0.74 -12.74
N GLY A 315 22.28 -0.66 -12.72
CA GLY A 315 23.05 0.49 -13.19
C GLY A 315 22.77 0.82 -14.67
N ALA A 316 22.81 -0.20 -15.52
CA ALA A 316 22.50 -0.05 -16.94
C ALA A 316 21.04 0.40 -17.19
N ALA A 317 20.08 -0.17 -16.47
CA ALA A 317 18.67 0.22 -16.58
C ALA A 317 18.44 1.68 -16.15
N LEU A 318 19.09 2.13 -15.07
CA LEU A 318 19.03 3.53 -14.62
C LEU A 318 19.66 4.48 -15.67
N THR A 319 20.81 4.14 -16.21
CA THR A 319 21.46 4.91 -17.29
C THR A 319 20.55 4.98 -18.52
N GLY A 320 19.98 3.85 -18.94
CA GLY A 320 19.06 3.79 -20.08
C GLY A 320 17.78 4.60 -19.86
N ALA A 321 17.24 4.62 -18.64
CA ALA A 321 16.04 5.41 -18.32
C ALA A 321 16.27 6.94 -18.40
N LEU A 322 17.52 7.37 -18.34
CA LEU A 322 17.95 8.79 -18.41
C LEU A 322 18.48 9.19 -19.78
N ALA A 323 18.77 8.23 -20.67
CA ALA A 323 19.48 8.49 -21.92
C ALA A 323 18.67 9.38 -22.88
N GLU A 324 17.35 9.16 -22.94
CA GLU A 324 16.47 9.92 -23.82
C GLU A 324 15.14 10.26 -23.11
N PRO A 325 14.62 11.47 -23.32
CA PRO A 325 13.30 11.83 -22.82
C PRO A 325 12.25 10.92 -23.49
N PRO A 326 11.21 10.47 -22.74
CA PRO A 326 10.17 9.62 -23.30
C PRO A 326 9.41 10.34 -24.42
N SER A 327 9.07 9.60 -25.47
CA SER A 327 8.25 10.13 -26.55
C SER A 327 6.85 10.54 -26.03
N PRO A 328 6.15 11.50 -26.68
CA PRO A 328 4.78 11.84 -26.33
C PRO A 328 3.83 10.62 -26.29
N ALA A 329 4.04 9.64 -27.18
CA ALA A 329 3.29 8.41 -27.21
C ALA A 329 3.56 7.53 -25.96
N THR A 330 4.81 7.42 -25.52
CA THR A 330 5.20 6.71 -24.29
C THR A 330 4.59 7.35 -23.07
N VAL A 331 4.63 8.68 -22.97
CA VAL A 331 4.01 9.47 -21.90
C VAL A 331 2.50 9.20 -21.84
N ALA A 332 1.82 9.32 -23.00
CA ALA A 332 0.38 9.06 -23.07
C ALA A 332 0.02 7.62 -22.65
N ALA A 333 0.79 6.64 -23.09
CA ALA A 333 0.56 5.24 -22.75
C ALA A 333 0.73 4.98 -21.24
N ARG A 334 1.77 5.52 -20.61
CA ARG A 334 1.98 5.44 -19.13
C ARG A 334 0.80 6.02 -18.36
N ARG A 335 0.36 7.24 -18.75
CA ARG A 335 -0.78 7.90 -18.10
C ARG A 335 -2.08 7.16 -18.29
N THR A 336 -2.35 6.66 -19.51
CA THR A 336 -3.53 5.86 -19.81
C THR A 336 -3.54 4.60 -18.95
N HIS A 337 -2.42 3.89 -18.86
CA HIS A 337 -2.28 2.71 -18.03
C HIS A 337 -2.54 3.05 -16.54
N ALA A 338 -1.85 4.05 -16.00
CA ALA A 338 -2.03 4.47 -14.61
C ALA A 338 -3.47 4.92 -14.30
N SER A 339 -4.17 5.57 -15.26
CA SER A 339 -5.55 6.03 -15.08
C SER A 339 -6.58 4.90 -15.03
N SER A 340 -6.23 3.68 -15.47
CA SER A 340 -7.10 2.52 -15.33
C SER A 340 -7.22 2.01 -13.89
N PHE A 341 -6.29 2.42 -13.02
CA PHE A 341 -6.27 2.08 -11.60
C PHE A 341 -6.94 3.20 -10.79
N THR A 342 -8.19 3.02 -10.44
CA THR A 342 -8.95 4.03 -9.68
C THR A 342 -9.40 3.49 -8.33
N TRP A 343 -9.40 4.34 -7.29
CA TRP A 343 -9.94 3.97 -5.98
C TRP A 343 -11.43 3.61 -6.05
N ARG A 344 -12.15 4.24 -6.98
CA ARG A 344 -13.55 3.88 -7.27
C ARG A 344 -13.67 2.43 -7.70
N ARG A 345 -12.82 1.96 -8.61
CA ARG A 345 -12.81 0.57 -9.05
C ARG A 345 -12.42 -0.39 -7.91
N THR A 346 -11.44 -0.01 -7.09
CA THR A 346 -11.10 -0.77 -5.87
C THR A 346 -12.31 -0.95 -4.97
N ALA A 347 -13.07 0.12 -4.72
CA ALA A 347 -14.27 0.07 -3.88
C ALA A 347 -15.40 -0.75 -4.50
N GLU A 348 -15.65 -0.64 -5.81
CA GLU A 348 -16.65 -1.45 -6.52
C GLU A 348 -16.36 -2.95 -6.42
N LEU A 349 -15.11 -3.35 -6.63
CA LEU A 349 -14.69 -4.74 -6.47
C LEU A 349 -14.79 -5.19 -5.00
N THR A 350 -14.49 -4.30 -4.05
CA THR A 350 -14.65 -4.58 -2.63
C THR A 350 -16.12 -4.76 -2.25
N VAL A 351 -17.03 -3.97 -2.82
CA VAL A 351 -18.50 -4.17 -2.61
C VAL A 351 -18.97 -5.47 -3.24
N ALA A 352 -18.42 -5.87 -4.39
CA ALA A 352 -18.69 -7.19 -4.96
C ALA A 352 -18.21 -8.31 -4.01
N ALA A 353 -17.04 -8.15 -3.38
CA ALA A 353 -16.54 -9.06 -2.34
C ALA A 353 -17.48 -9.12 -1.13
N TYR A 354 -18.08 -7.98 -0.70
CA TYR A 354 -19.06 -7.98 0.37
C TYR A 354 -20.32 -8.75 0.01
N ARG A 355 -20.82 -8.59 -1.23
CA ARG A 355 -22.00 -9.35 -1.71
C ARG A 355 -21.72 -10.84 -1.78
N GLN A 356 -20.55 -11.24 -2.27
CA GLN A 356 -20.13 -12.64 -2.27
C GLN A 356 -20.03 -13.21 -0.84
N ALA A 357 -19.53 -12.44 0.11
CA ALA A 357 -19.41 -12.87 1.50
C ALA A 357 -20.78 -13.05 2.19
N LEU A 358 -21.83 -12.42 1.68
CA LEU A 358 -23.20 -12.48 2.21
C LEU A 358 -24.08 -13.53 1.51
N ALA A 359 -23.64 -14.06 0.36
CA ALA A 359 -24.33 -15.11 -0.40
C ALA A 359 -24.18 -16.47 0.27
#